data_d8f3effbd9a8445ce49338c81edad0cd
#
_entry.id   d8f3effbd9a8445ce49338c81edad0cd
#
_cell.length_a   1.000
_cell.length_b   1.000
_cell.length_c   1.000
_cell.angle_alpha   90.00
_cell.angle_beta   90.00
_cell.angle_gamma   90.00
#
_symmetry.space_group_name_H-M   'P 1'
#
loop_
_entity.id
_entity.type
_entity.pdbx_description
1 polymer ?
#
loop_
_entity_poly.entity_id
_entity_poly.type
_entity_poly.pdbx_seq_one_letter_code
_entity_poly.pdbx_strand_id
1 'polypeptide(L)'
;LHMTMHSLTKSAIFFAVGHIAQVKGTQKIAEIRGLTQSHPALGWGLVIGVVAIAGLPPLGIFMSEFLIVSSTFAREPLLAVPLVFGLLVAFGALTLRMTDIAFGKPTGNLGPVEASYVPLYAHLALVFIAGFYLPGPLVSWFQNVARLLG
;
A
#
# COMPACT_ATOMS: atom_id res chain seq x y z
N LEU A 1 -3.87 -9.20 12.04
CA LEU A 1 -2.67 -8.64 11.42
C LEU A 1 -2.99 -7.98 10.07
N HIS A 2 -3.55 -8.72 9.07
CA HIS A 2 -3.81 -8.18 7.73
C HIS A 2 -4.63 -6.89 7.74
N MET A 3 -5.76 -6.86 8.43
CA MET A 3 -6.63 -5.67 8.55
C MET A 3 -5.86 -4.44 9.05
N THR A 4 -4.99 -4.61 10.06
CA THR A 4 -4.21 -3.51 10.62
C THR A 4 -3.19 -2.97 9.62
N MET A 5 -2.41 -3.86 8.99
CA MET A 5 -1.41 -3.47 7.99
C MET A 5 -2.06 -2.85 6.76
N HIS A 6 -3.18 -3.42 6.30
CA HIS A 6 -3.95 -2.89 5.19
C HIS A 6 -4.50 -1.49 5.50
N SER A 7 -5.08 -1.27 6.69
CA SER A 7 -5.60 0.04 7.10
C SER A 7 -4.50 1.11 7.16
N LEU A 8 -3.34 0.80 7.74
CA LEU A 8 -2.19 1.73 7.78
C LEU A 8 -1.70 2.09 6.38
N THR A 9 -1.58 1.07 5.50
CA THR A 9 -1.13 1.31 4.11
C THR A 9 -2.16 2.11 3.32
N LYS A 10 -3.44 1.79 3.46
CA LYS A 10 -4.53 2.55 2.83
C LYS A 10 -4.52 4.01 3.30
N SER A 11 -4.35 4.27 4.59
CA SER A 11 -4.24 5.63 5.11
C SER A 11 -3.09 6.40 4.48
N ALA A 12 -1.90 5.78 4.34
CA ALA A 12 -0.77 6.39 3.64
C ALA A 12 -1.12 6.76 2.19
N ILE A 13 -1.73 5.83 1.45
CA ILE A 13 -2.14 6.06 0.06
C ILE A 13 -3.18 7.19 -0.02
N PHE A 14 -4.15 7.25 0.90
CA PHE A 14 -5.14 8.32 0.93
C PHE A 14 -4.51 9.69 1.19
N PHE A 15 -3.52 9.79 2.09
CA PHE A 15 -2.77 11.03 2.26
C PHE A 15 -2.04 11.42 0.96
N ALA A 16 -1.39 10.47 0.30
CA ALA A 16 -0.72 10.74 -0.98
C ALA A 16 -1.71 11.24 -2.05
N VAL A 17 -2.82 10.53 -2.24
CA VAL A 17 -3.85 10.88 -3.25
C VAL A 17 -4.50 12.23 -2.93
N GLY A 18 -4.79 12.52 -1.65
CA GLY A 18 -5.30 13.82 -1.22
C GLY A 18 -4.36 14.97 -1.58
N HIS A 19 -3.06 14.82 -1.31
CA HIS A 19 -2.06 15.82 -1.69
C HIS A 19 -1.91 15.94 -3.21
N ILE A 20 -1.96 14.83 -3.95
CA ILE A 20 -1.91 14.84 -5.42
C ILE A 20 -3.07 15.66 -5.97
N ALA A 21 -4.29 15.45 -5.47
CA ALA A 21 -5.47 16.19 -5.90
C ALA A 21 -5.34 17.70 -5.64
N GLN A 22 -4.77 18.09 -4.49
CA GLN A 22 -4.50 19.50 -4.17
C GLN A 22 -3.48 20.13 -5.12
N VAL A 23 -2.35 19.45 -5.34
CA VAL A 23 -1.24 19.97 -6.18
C VAL A 23 -1.62 20.03 -7.66
N LYS A 24 -2.33 19.03 -8.15
CA LYS A 24 -2.70 18.93 -9.57
C LYS A 24 -4.04 19.63 -9.90
N GLY A 25 -4.85 19.95 -8.90
CA GLY A 25 -6.18 20.53 -9.10
C GLY A 25 -7.16 19.62 -9.82
N THR A 26 -6.84 18.33 -9.92
CA THR A 26 -7.65 17.30 -10.58
C THR A 26 -7.58 15.96 -9.85
N GLN A 27 -8.65 15.19 -9.95
CA GLN A 27 -8.71 13.80 -9.46
C GLN A 27 -8.71 12.79 -10.61
N LYS A 28 -8.61 13.24 -11.84
CA LYS A 28 -8.59 12.36 -13.01
C LYS A 28 -7.20 11.78 -13.20
N ILE A 29 -7.07 10.47 -13.02
CA ILE A 29 -5.81 9.72 -13.13
C ILE A 29 -5.12 9.98 -14.49
N ALA A 30 -5.89 10.07 -15.57
CA ALA A 30 -5.35 10.28 -16.92
C ALA A 30 -4.61 11.63 -17.08
N GLU A 31 -4.90 12.61 -16.23
CA GLU A 31 -4.31 13.95 -16.25
C GLU A 31 -3.08 14.07 -15.34
N ILE A 32 -2.77 13.02 -14.55
CA ILE A 32 -1.69 13.02 -13.55
C ILE A 32 -0.57 12.08 -14.00
N ARG A 33 0.61 12.65 -14.30
CA ARG A 33 1.81 11.90 -14.69
C ARG A 33 3.07 12.53 -14.12
N GLY A 34 4.13 11.73 -14.03
CA GLY A 34 5.49 12.21 -13.71
C GLY A 34 5.64 12.79 -12.31
N LEU A 35 4.90 12.26 -11.31
CA LEU A 35 4.97 12.75 -9.93
C LEU A 35 6.36 12.61 -9.32
N THR A 36 7.10 11.56 -9.65
CA THR A 36 8.47 11.37 -9.13
C THR A 36 9.46 12.44 -9.60
N GLN A 37 9.15 13.10 -10.72
CA GLN A 37 9.96 14.22 -11.23
C GLN A 37 9.42 15.57 -10.74
N SER A 38 8.10 15.76 -10.75
CA SER A 38 7.48 17.05 -10.39
C SER A 38 7.41 17.29 -8.88
N HIS A 39 7.10 16.25 -8.11
CA HIS A 39 6.97 16.27 -6.64
C HIS A 39 7.57 14.98 -6.06
N PRO A 40 8.90 14.86 -5.98
CA PRO A 40 9.60 13.60 -5.68
C PRO A 40 9.12 12.94 -4.39
N ALA A 41 8.98 13.70 -3.30
CA ALA A 41 8.51 13.15 -2.03
C ALA A 41 7.11 12.52 -2.17
N LEU A 42 6.19 13.22 -2.81
CA LEU A 42 4.83 12.73 -3.02
C LEU A 42 4.78 11.53 -3.96
N GLY A 43 5.52 11.59 -5.07
CA GLY A 43 5.60 10.52 -6.07
C GLY A 43 6.18 9.24 -5.49
N TRP A 44 7.30 9.32 -4.77
CA TRP A 44 7.90 8.16 -4.12
C TRP A 44 7.07 7.63 -2.95
N GLY A 45 6.41 8.52 -2.18
CA GLY A 45 5.45 8.10 -1.16
C GLY A 45 4.30 7.28 -1.74
N LEU A 46 3.76 7.69 -2.89
CA LEU A 46 2.73 6.92 -3.61
C LEU A 46 3.29 5.57 -4.08
N VAL A 47 4.47 5.54 -4.70
CA VAL A 47 5.11 4.29 -5.16
C VAL A 47 5.29 3.31 -4.01
N ILE A 48 5.87 3.74 -2.88
CA ILE A 48 6.07 2.90 -1.72
C ILE A 48 4.72 2.42 -1.16
N GLY A 49 3.71 3.28 -1.09
CA GLY A 49 2.37 2.93 -0.65
C GLY A 49 1.72 1.85 -1.53
N VAL A 50 1.85 1.97 -2.86
CA VAL A 50 1.32 0.97 -3.80
C VAL A 50 2.10 -0.35 -3.73
N VAL A 51 3.43 -0.29 -3.61
CA VAL A 51 4.28 -1.48 -3.40
C VAL A 51 3.88 -2.18 -2.09
N ALA A 52 3.57 -1.41 -1.03
CA ALA A 52 3.11 -1.95 0.24
C ALA A 52 1.74 -2.62 0.15
N ILE A 53 0.74 -1.98 -0.49
CA ILE A 53 -0.60 -2.55 -0.62
C ILE A 53 -0.64 -3.74 -1.58
N ALA A 54 0.29 -3.80 -2.52
CA ALA A 54 0.48 -4.91 -3.44
C ALA A 54 1.19 -6.12 -2.82
N GLY A 55 1.46 -6.08 -1.51
CA GLY A 55 2.02 -7.22 -0.77
C GLY A 55 3.48 -7.55 -1.10
N LEU A 56 4.31 -6.55 -1.44
CA LEU A 56 5.73 -6.83 -1.71
C LEU A 56 6.58 -6.79 -0.41
N PRO A 57 7.55 -7.73 -0.28
CA PRO A 57 8.50 -7.68 0.83
C PRO A 57 9.40 -6.43 0.72
N PRO A 58 9.86 -5.87 1.82
CA PRO A 58 9.72 -6.35 3.21
C PRO A 58 8.56 -5.69 3.99
N LEU A 59 7.49 -5.30 3.34
CA LEU A 59 6.40 -4.52 3.92
C LEU A 59 5.39 -5.40 4.68
N GLY A 60 4.75 -4.87 5.72
CA GLY A 60 3.95 -5.63 6.68
C GLY A 60 2.76 -6.40 6.09
N ILE A 61 2.21 -5.97 4.95
CA ILE A 61 1.15 -6.70 4.23
C ILE A 61 1.66 -8.03 3.69
N PHE A 62 2.89 -8.07 3.15
CA PHE A 62 3.48 -9.31 2.62
C PHE A 62 3.39 -10.48 3.60
N MET A 63 3.79 -10.26 4.86
CA MET A 63 3.74 -11.31 5.89
C MET A 63 2.33 -11.86 6.10
N SER A 64 1.34 -10.99 6.12
CA SER A 64 -0.05 -11.40 6.32
C SER A 64 -0.65 -12.08 5.09
N GLU A 65 -0.35 -11.62 3.90
CA GLU A 65 -0.76 -12.27 2.64
C GLU A 65 -0.11 -13.65 2.49
N PHE A 66 1.19 -13.74 2.77
CA PHE A 66 1.91 -15.00 2.76
C PHE A 66 1.27 -16.03 3.71
N LEU A 67 0.91 -15.62 4.93
CA LEU A 67 0.21 -16.48 5.88
C LEU A 67 -1.17 -16.90 5.39
N ILE A 68 -1.93 -15.99 4.79
CA ILE A 68 -3.25 -16.30 4.22
C ILE A 68 -3.12 -17.30 3.08
N VAL A 69 -2.26 -17.03 2.11
CA VAL A 69 -2.05 -17.90 0.94
C VAL A 69 -1.56 -19.27 1.38
N SER A 70 -0.53 -19.34 2.23
CA SER A 70 0.03 -20.63 2.69
C SER A 70 -0.96 -21.45 3.50
N SER A 71 -1.76 -20.80 4.38
CA SER A 71 -2.80 -21.50 5.14
C SER A 71 -3.95 -21.98 4.25
N THR A 72 -4.30 -21.21 3.22
CA THR A 72 -5.32 -21.62 2.24
C THR A 72 -4.85 -22.82 1.43
N PHE A 73 -3.58 -22.82 0.98
CA PHE A 73 -3.00 -23.98 0.31
C PHE A 73 -3.00 -25.24 1.18
N ALA A 74 -2.74 -25.09 2.48
CA ALA A 74 -2.67 -26.23 3.40
C ALA A 74 -4.05 -26.83 3.72
N ARG A 75 -5.11 -26.02 3.75
CA ARG A 75 -6.47 -26.42 4.17
C ARG A 75 -7.39 -26.68 2.98
N GLU A 76 -7.38 -25.79 2.00
CA GLU A 76 -8.30 -25.75 0.87
C GLU A 76 -7.57 -25.42 -0.44
N PRO A 77 -6.76 -26.35 -0.99
CA PRO A 77 -5.89 -26.07 -2.15
C PRO A 77 -6.64 -25.51 -3.36
N LEU A 78 -7.89 -25.95 -3.59
CA LEU A 78 -8.69 -25.47 -4.71
C LEU A 78 -9.07 -23.99 -4.57
N LEU A 79 -9.23 -23.48 -3.35
CA LEU A 79 -9.51 -22.06 -3.10
C LEU A 79 -8.25 -21.20 -3.21
N ALA A 80 -7.08 -21.79 -3.06
CA ALA A 80 -5.82 -21.07 -3.23
C ALA A 80 -5.62 -20.58 -4.67
N VAL A 81 -6.12 -21.30 -5.67
CA VAL A 81 -5.96 -20.93 -7.09
C VAL A 81 -6.68 -19.60 -7.39
N PRO A 82 -7.99 -19.43 -7.16
CA PRO A 82 -8.65 -18.15 -7.41
C PRO A 82 -8.13 -17.04 -6.51
N LEU A 83 -7.72 -17.34 -5.27
CA LEU A 83 -7.10 -16.36 -4.37
C LEU A 83 -5.82 -15.78 -4.97
N VAL A 84 -4.87 -16.64 -5.36
CA VAL A 84 -3.60 -16.19 -5.97
C VAL A 84 -3.84 -15.47 -7.28
N PHE A 85 -4.75 -15.97 -8.12
CA PHE A 85 -5.11 -15.31 -9.36
C PHE A 85 -5.66 -13.89 -9.11
N GLY A 86 -6.56 -13.73 -8.14
CA GLY A 86 -7.10 -12.43 -7.75
C GLY A 86 -6.01 -11.46 -7.26
N LEU A 87 -5.07 -11.93 -6.43
CA LEU A 87 -3.92 -11.14 -5.98
C LEU A 87 -3.03 -10.70 -7.15
N LEU A 88 -2.75 -11.59 -8.11
CA LEU A 88 -1.95 -11.25 -9.29
C LEU A 88 -2.64 -10.20 -10.19
N VAL A 89 -3.95 -10.32 -10.40
CA VAL A 89 -4.73 -9.34 -11.16
C VAL A 89 -4.72 -7.99 -10.46
N ALA A 90 -4.94 -7.96 -9.15
CA ALA A 90 -4.90 -6.73 -8.34
C ALA A 90 -3.50 -6.09 -8.37
N PHE A 91 -2.45 -6.88 -8.20
CA PHE A 91 -1.05 -6.44 -8.32
C PHE A 91 -0.78 -5.80 -9.68
N GLY A 92 -1.15 -6.48 -10.77
CA GLY A 92 -0.95 -5.97 -12.13
C GLY A 92 -1.68 -4.66 -12.37
N ALA A 93 -2.97 -4.58 -12.00
CA ALA A 93 -3.78 -3.38 -12.16
C ALA A 93 -3.22 -2.18 -11.37
N LEU A 94 -2.84 -2.39 -10.11
CA LEU A 94 -2.26 -1.34 -9.25
C LEU A 94 -0.91 -0.86 -9.79
N THR A 95 -0.04 -1.79 -10.21
CA THR A 95 1.30 -1.46 -10.74
C THR A 95 1.21 -0.66 -12.02
N LEU A 96 0.34 -1.04 -12.96
CA LEU A 96 0.12 -0.30 -14.20
C LEU A 96 -0.34 1.13 -13.92
N ARG A 97 -1.35 1.31 -13.07
CA ARG A 97 -1.86 2.65 -12.71
C ARG A 97 -0.83 3.50 -11.96
N MET A 98 -0.11 2.90 -11.02
CA MET A 98 0.95 3.58 -10.30
C MET A 98 2.06 4.04 -11.25
N THR A 99 2.46 3.20 -12.19
CA THR A 99 3.50 3.52 -13.19
C THR A 99 3.09 4.72 -14.05
N ASP A 100 1.84 4.76 -14.51
CA ASP A 100 1.31 5.89 -15.26
C ASP A 100 1.37 7.22 -14.48
N ILE A 101 0.99 7.19 -13.20
CA ILE A 101 0.94 8.38 -12.34
C ILE A 101 2.34 8.82 -11.89
N ALA A 102 3.15 7.86 -11.44
CA ALA A 102 4.43 8.14 -10.82
C ALA A 102 5.51 8.55 -11.81
N PHE A 103 5.55 7.91 -12.98
CA PHE A 103 6.61 8.04 -13.96
C PHE A 103 6.15 8.75 -15.24
N GLY A 104 7.08 9.00 -16.14
CA GLY A 104 6.83 9.69 -17.39
C GLY A 104 7.03 11.22 -17.30
N LYS A 105 6.64 11.90 -18.35
CA LYS A 105 6.76 13.38 -18.42
C LYS A 105 5.69 14.02 -17.53
N PRO A 106 6.06 14.96 -16.64
CA PRO A 106 5.13 15.67 -15.80
C PRO A 106 4.02 16.37 -16.58
N THR A 107 2.80 16.27 -16.14
CA THR A 107 1.63 16.95 -16.70
C THR A 107 0.99 17.89 -15.70
N GLY A 108 0.35 18.96 -16.20
CA GLY A 108 -0.43 19.91 -15.40
C GLY A 108 0.41 20.95 -14.64
N ASN A 109 -0.27 21.80 -13.88
CA ASN A 109 0.37 22.84 -13.08
C ASN A 109 1.16 22.24 -11.92
N LEU A 110 2.34 22.78 -11.69
CA LEU A 110 3.21 22.44 -10.57
C LEU A 110 2.94 23.45 -9.44
N GLY A 111 1.82 23.30 -8.77
CA GLY A 111 1.51 24.11 -7.60
C GLY A 111 2.39 23.75 -6.40
N PRO A 112 2.68 24.69 -5.49
CA PRO A 112 3.36 24.38 -4.24
C PRO A 112 2.51 23.42 -3.40
N VAL A 113 3.17 22.49 -2.72
CA VAL A 113 2.51 21.62 -1.75
C VAL A 113 2.61 22.27 -0.38
N GLU A 114 1.51 22.76 0.13
CA GLU A 114 1.47 23.33 1.49
C GLU A 114 1.19 22.31 2.59
N ALA A 115 0.80 21.09 2.20
CA ALA A 115 0.44 20.04 3.14
C ALA A 115 1.64 19.23 3.63
N SER A 116 1.58 18.81 4.92
CA SER A 116 2.63 18.01 5.54
C SER A 116 2.66 16.57 5.02
N TYR A 117 3.84 16.07 4.65
CA TYR A 117 4.06 14.66 4.31
C TYR A 117 4.25 13.75 5.53
N VAL A 118 4.30 14.32 6.74
CA VAL A 118 4.53 13.54 7.98
C VAL A 118 3.52 12.39 8.14
N PRO A 119 2.20 12.59 7.99
CA PRO A 119 1.26 11.48 8.13
C PRO A 119 1.50 10.37 7.11
N LEU A 120 1.78 10.70 5.86
CA LEU A 120 2.09 9.75 4.80
C LEU A 120 3.28 8.86 5.19
N TYR A 121 4.42 9.47 5.48
CA TYR A 121 5.65 8.75 5.77
C TYR A 121 5.65 8.06 7.14
N ALA A 122 4.94 8.59 8.14
CA ALA A 122 4.76 7.93 9.42
C ALA A 122 4.02 6.58 9.26
N HIS A 123 2.94 6.54 8.47
CA HIS A 123 2.23 5.29 8.20
C HIS A 123 3.08 4.30 7.40
N LEU A 124 3.80 4.77 6.38
CA LEU A 124 4.72 3.93 5.60
C LEU A 124 5.85 3.36 6.46
N ALA A 125 6.41 4.17 7.37
CA ALA A 125 7.44 3.72 8.30
C ALA A 125 6.91 2.63 9.26
N LEU A 126 5.70 2.79 9.78
CA LEU A 126 5.05 1.77 10.62
C LEU A 126 4.85 0.45 9.85
N VAL A 127 4.38 0.53 8.62
CA VAL A 127 4.19 -0.66 7.76
C VAL A 127 5.53 -1.32 7.41
N PHE A 128 6.58 -0.53 7.19
CA PHE A 128 7.92 -1.04 6.94
C PHE A 128 8.50 -1.74 8.17
N ILE A 129 8.44 -1.09 9.35
CA ILE A 129 8.91 -1.68 10.61
C ILE A 129 8.17 -2.99 10.90
N ALA A 130 6.85 -3.00 10.73
CA ALA A 130 6.02 -4.19 10.96
C ALA A 130 6.32 -5.35 9.99
N GLY A 131 6.98 -5.10 8.88
CA GLY A 131 7.46 -6.14 7.96
C GLY A 131 8.67 -6.91 8.49
N PHE A 132 9.46 -6.30 9.40
CA PHE A 132 10.63 -6.93 10.02
C PHE A 132 10.38 -7.36 11.46
N TYR A 133 9.60 -6.60 12.20
CA TYR A 133 9.44 -6.78 13.63
C TYR A 133 8.02 -6.42 14.09
N LEU A 134 7.41 -7.35 14.80
CA LEU A 134 6.15 -7.14 15.51
C LEU A 134 6.43 -7.26 17.03
N PRO A 135 6.12 -6.22 17.84
CA PRO A 135 6.28 -6.30 19.28
C PRO A 135 5.50 -7.47 19.88
N GLY A 136 6.10 -8.20 20.82
CA GLY A 136 5.50 -9.37 21.46
C GLY A 136 4.07 -9.15 22.00
N PRO A 137 3.77 -8.04 22.69
CA PRO A 137 2.40 -7.72 23.13
C PRO A 137 1.39 -7.64 21.97
N LEU A 138 1.80 -7.08 20.84
CA LEU A 138 0.95 -6.98 19.65
C LEU A 138 0.69 -8.35 19.02
N VAL A 139 1.71 -9.20 18.95
CA VAL A 139 1.58 -10.59 18.48
C VAL A 139 0.61 -11.37 19.37
N SER A 140 0.76 -11.27 20.70
CA SER A 140 -0.13 -11.92 21.66
C SER A 140 -1.58 -11.44 21.52
N TRP A 141 -1.78 -10.14 21.29
CA TRP A 141 -3.09 -9.58 21.05
C TRP A 141 -3.73 -10.14 19.76
N PHE A 142 -3.00 -10.20 18.65
CA PHE A 142 -3.51 -10.81 17.41
C PHE A 142 -3.86 -12.28 17.59
N GLN A 143 -3.04 -13.05 18.33
CA GLN A 143 -3.30 -14.46 18.63
C GLN A 143 -4.55 -14.64 19.50
N ASN A 144 -4.76 -13.75 20.49
CA ASN A 144 -5.97 -13.79 21.33
C ASN A 144 -7.22 -13.50 20.50
N VAL A 145 -7.18 -12.47 19.64
CA VAL A 145 -8.30 -12.17 18.73
C VAL A 145 -8.59 -13.35 17.79
N ALA A 146 -7.54 -13.96 17.23
CA ALA A 146 -7.73 -15.12 16.35
C ALA A 146 -8.39 -16.30 17.08
N ARG A 147 -8.02 -16.56 18.34
CA ARG A 147 -8.64 -17.61 19.16
C ARG A 147 -10.13 -17.35 19.49
N LEU A 148 -10.54 -16.09 19.57
CA LEU A 148 -11.93 -15.71 19.78
C LEU A 148 -12.80 -15.86 18.53
N LEU A 149 -12.19 -15.87 17.36
CA LEU A 149 -12.89 -15.98 16.09
C LEU A 149 -12.99 -17.43 15.55
N GLY A 150 -12.36 -18.39 16.23
CA GLY A 150 -12.33 -19.82 15.87
C GLY A 150 -11.04 -20.24 15.23
#